data_78c6fb0e985adc8c78c13a9a6dfb4362
#
_entry.id   78c6fb0e985adc8c78c13a9a6dfb4362
#
_cell.length_a   1.000
_cell.length_b   1.000
_cell.length_c   1.000
_cell.angle_alpha   90.00
_cell.angle_beta   90.00
_cell.angle_gamma   90.00
#
_symmetry.space_group_name_H-M   'P 1'
#
loop_
_entity.id
_entity.type
_entity.pdbx_description
1 polymer ?
#
loop_
_entity_poly.entity_id
_entity_poly.type
_entity_poly.pdbx_seq_one_letter_code
_entity_poly.pdbx_strand_id
1 'polypeptide(L)'
;MSRYVIDTSAATEYLLRTPLGLKLADVIEGAFLLAPELLDMEVFSVLRRAVLRGQLTEQRALVAIEDLVDWSIDRILHPSLVRAAWQHRNNVSAYDAFYVVAAGLSSASLLTADGPLARAPSLGIVVENIRLA
;
A
#
# COMPACT_ATOMS: atom_id res chain seq x y z
N MET A 1 6.76 -18.75 -3.22
CA MET A 1 7.03 -17.31 -3.03
C MET A 1 5.78 -16.61 -2.57
N SER A 2 5.86 -15.86 -1.48
CA SER A 2 4.74 -15.08 -0.99
C SER A 2 4.42 -13.91 -1.93
N ARG A 3 3.14 -13.57 -2.03
CA ARG A 3 2.64 -12.49 -2.87
C ARG A 3 1.90 -11.51 -1.99
N TYR A 4 2.26 -10.24 -2.07
CA TYR A 4 1.62 -9.19 -1.29
C TYR A 4 1.23 -8.02 -2.17
N VAL A 5 0.04 -7.49 -1.92
CA VAL A 5 -0.31 -6.13 -2.34
C VAL A 5 -0.04 -5.23 -1.15
N ILE A 6 0.67 -4.14 -1.38
CA ILE A 6 1.00 -3.18 -0.33
C ILE A 6 0.19 -1.91 -0.54
N ASP A 7 -0.49 -1.43 0.50
CA ASP A 7 -1.22 -0.17 0.40
C ASP A 7 -0.34 1.02 0.77
N THR A 8 -0.88 2.22 0.62
CA THR A 8 -0.15 3.46 0.85
C THR A 8 0.33 3.59 2.29
N SER A 9 -0.47 3.16 3.26
CA SER A 9 -0.09 3.27 4.67
C SER A 9 1.14 2.43 4.99
N ALA A 10 1.19 1.21 4.50
CA ALA A 10 2.33 0.32 4.70
C ALA A 10 3.53 0.76 3.85
N ALA A 11 3.30 1.14 2.60
CA ALA A 11 4.36 1.60 1.70
C ALA A 11 5.07 2.84 2.24
N THR A 12 4.33 3.78 2.79
CA THR A 12 4.89 5.02 3.36
C THR A 12 5.81 4.70 4.55
N GLU A 13 5.40 3.80 5.43
CA GLU A 13 6.24 3.37 6.54
C GLU A 13 7.55 2.75 6.05
N TYR A 14 7.45 1.89 5.02
CA TYR A 14 8.63 1.25 4.43
C TYR A 14 9.57 2.27 3.80
N LEU A 15 9.04 3.17 2.98
CA LEU A 15 9.85 4.17 2.25
C LEU A 15 10.49 5.17 3.18
N LEU A 16 9.83 5.53 4.28
CA LEU A 16 10.36 6.44 5.28
C LEU A 16 11.25 5.75 6.32
N ARG A 17 11.39 4.43 6.23
CA ARG A 17 12.25 3.64 7.12
C ARG A 17 11.94 3.86 8.59
N THR A 18 10.65 3.96 8.91
CA THR A 18 10.20 4.01 10.30
C THR A 18 10.48 2.66 10.98
N PRO A 19 10.43 2.57 12.32
CA PRO A 19 10.55 1.26 12.99
C PRO A 19 9.58 0.21 12.44
N LEU A 20 8.36 0.62 12.13
CA LEU A 20 7.35 -0.25 11.53
C LEU A 20 7.73 -0.65 10.10
N GLY A 21 8.25 0.30 9.33
CA GLY A 21 8.75 0.04 7.97
C GLY A 21 9.92 -0.92 7.94
N LEU A 22 10.80 -0.86 8.93
CA LEU A 22 11.94 -1.79 9.03
C LEU A 22 11.46 -3.22 9.33
N LYS A 23 10.42 -3.38 10.15
CA LYS A 23 9.79 -4.70 10.36
C LYS A 23 9.16 -5.22 9.08
N LEU A 24 8.50 -4.34 8.33
CA LEU A 24 7.87 -4.70 7.07
C LEU A 24 8.91 -5.18 6.05
N ALA A 25 10.10 -4.56 6.04
CA ALA A 25 11.17 -4.96 5.14
C ALA A 25 11.51 -6.45 5.27
N ASP A 26 11.52 -6.99 6.49
CA ASP A 26 11.75 -8.41 6.70
C ASP A 26 10.62 -9.29 6.14
N VAL A 27 9.38 -8.82 6.23
CA VAL A 27 8.21 -9.56 5.73
C VAL A 27 8.23 -9.66 4.20
N ILE A 28 8.59 -8.57 3.53
CA ILE A 28 8.52 -8.50 2.06
C ILE A 28 9.81 -8.95 1.36
N GLU A 29 10.87 -9.24 2.11
CA GLU A 29 12.10 -9.73 1.53
C GLU A 29 11.85 -11.05 0.78
N GLY A 30 12.23 -11.09 -0.49
CA GLY A 30 12.03 -12.26 -1.34
C GLY A 30 10.58 -12.49 -1.78
N ALA A 31 9.64 -11.63 -1.38
CA ALA A 31 8.26 -11.73 -1.79
C ALA A 31 8.02 -11.03 -3.14
N PHE A 32 6.93 -11.42 -3.79
CA PHE A 32 6.44 -10.76 -4.99
C PHE A 32 5.48 -9.64 -4.58
N LEU A 33 5.79 -8.40 -4.94
CA LEU A 33 5.03 -7.24 -4.55
C LEU A 33 4.23 -6.65 -5.70
N LEU A 34 2.99 -6.28 -5.41
CA LEU A 34 2.08 -5.65 -6.36
C LEU A 34 1.37 -4.47 -5.71
N ALA A 35 0.89 -3.55 -6.52
CA ALA A 35 -0.02 -2.49 -6.09
C ALA A 35 -0.73 -1.89 -7.30
N PRO A 36 -1.93 -1.30 -7.11
CA PRO A 36 -2.50 -0.47 -8.16
C PRO A 36 -1.58 0.72 -8.47
N GLU A 37 -1.62 1.25 -9.68
CA GLU A 37 -0.90 2.47 -10.04
C GLU A 37 -1.18 3.62 -9.07
N LEU A 38 -2.36 3.63 -8.48
CA LEU A 38 -2.78 4.58 -7.46
C LEU A 38 -1.74 4.76 -6.35
N LEU A 39 -0.97 3.73 -6.04
CA LEU A 39 0.04 3.78 -4.99
C LEU A 39 0.99 4.97 -5.17
N ASP A 40 1.50 5.16 -6.38
CA ASP A 40 2.49 6.21 -6.64
C ASP A 40 1.89 7.58 -6.32
N MET A 41 0.65 7.80 -6.73
CA MET A 41 -0.03 9.07 -6.52
C MET A 41 -0.35 9.32 -5.05
N GLU A 42 -0.78 8.28 -4.34
CA GLU A 42 -1.11 8.41 -2.93
C GLU A 42 0.13 8.62 -2.06
N VAL A 43 1.21 7.89 -2.34
CA VAL A 43 2.49 8.11 -1.63
C VAL A 43 3.00 9.52 -1.87
N PHE A 44 2.98 9.99 -3.12
CA PHE A 44 3.33 11.37 -3.45
C PHE A 44 2.52 12.35 -2.61
N SER A 45 1.20 12.14 -2.51
CA SER A 45 0.31 13.01 -1.73
C SER A 45 0.68 13.04 -0.25
N VAL A 46 0.97 11.88 0.34
CA VAL A 46 1.36 11.77 1.75
C VAL A 46 2.66 12.53 2.01
N LEU A 47 3.67 12.31 1.17
CA LEU A 47 4.99 12.95 1.32
C LEU A 47 4.86 14.47 1.17
N ARG A 48 4.11 14.91 0.16
CA ARG A 48 3.87 16.34 -0.07
C ARG A 48 3.24 17.01 1.15
N ARG A 49 2.18 16.43 1.70
CA ARG A 49 1.51 17.00 2.87
C ARG A 49 2.44 17.06 4.08
N ALA A 50 3.23 16.02 4.31
CA ALA A 50 4.17 15.99 5.43
C ALA A 50 5.22 17.10 5.31
N VAL A 51 5.75 17.33 4.12
CA VAL A 51 6.71 18.42 3.87
C VAL A 51 6.06 19.78 4.08
N LEU A 52 4.88 19.99 3.51
CA LEU A 52 4.17 21.27 3.62
C LEU A 52 3.78 21.60 5.06
N ARG A 53 3.56 20.58 5.89
CA ARG A 53 3.24 20.75 7.32
C ARG A 53 4.47 20.82 8.22
N GLY A 54 5.66 20.76 7.65
CA GLY A 54 6.91 20.79 8.42
C GLY A 54 7.19 19.50 9.19
N GLN A 55 6.53 18.41 8.88
CA GLN A 55 6.69 17.11 9.56
C GLN A 55 7.78 16.26 8.93
N LEU A 56 8.21 16.60 7.73
CA LEU A 56 9.21 15.86 6.97
C LEU A 56 10.07 16.86 6.21
N THR A 57 11.39 16.65 6.20
CA THR A 57 12.28 17.49 5.40
C THR A 57 12.13 17.17 3.92
N GLU A 58 12.36 18.17 3.08
CA GLU A 58 12.35 17.98 1.63
C GLU A 58 13.36 16.92 1.19
N GLN A 59 14.56 16.95 1.78
CA GLN A 59 15.62 15.99 1.46
C GLN A 59 15.18 14.56 1.76
N ARG A 60 14.54 14.33 2.90
CA ARG A 60 14.08 12.99 3.26
C ARG A 60 12.95 12.54 2.35
N ALA A 61 12.06 13.45 1.96
CA ALA A 61 10.99 13.15 1.00
C ALA A 61 11.56 12.76 -0.36
N LEU A 62 12.59 13.47 -0.84
CA LEU A 62 13.21 13.17 -2.13
C LEU A 62 13.84 11.77 -2.15
N VAL A 63 14.49 11.36 -1.04
CA VAL A 63 15.01 9.98 -0.94
C VAL A 63 13.89 8.96 -1.04
N ALA A 64 12.77 9.20 -0.35
CA ALA A 64 11.62 8.29 -0.41
C ALA A 64 11.01 8.23 -1.83
N ILE A 65 10.97 9.35 -2.54
CA ILE A 65 10.48 9.39 -3.92
C ILE A 65 11.38 8.57 -4.84
N GLU A 66 12.70 8.72 -4.71
CA GLU A 66 13.63 7.93 -5.52
C GLU A 66 13.50 6.44 -5.22
N ASP A 67 13.36 6.08 -3.94
CA ASP A 67 13.15 4.69 -3.56
C ASP A 67 11.82 4.14 -4.13
N LEU A 68 10.77 4.95 -4.18
CA LEU A 68 9.49 4.57 -4.79
C LEU A 68 9.63 4.29 -6.28
N VAL A 69 10.35 5.17 -6.99
CA VAL A 69 10.58 5.03 -8.43
C VAL A 69 11.36 3.75 -8.74
N ASP A 70 12.37 3.46 -7.92
CA ASP A 70 13.27 2.32 -8.12
C ASP A 70 12.72 1.00 -7.53
N TRP A 71 11.62 1.05 -6.83
CA TRP A 71 11.06 -0.10 -6.12
C TRP A 71 10.59 -1.18 -7.08
N SER A 72 11.05 -2.41 -6.88
CA SER A 72 10.65 -3.58 -7.68
C SER A 72 9.26 -4.05 -7.27
N ILE A 73 8.25 -3.31 -7.68
CA ILE A 73 6.85 -3.60 -7.41
C ILE A 73 6.09 -3.56 -8.74
N ASP A 74 5.21 -4.53 -8.97
CA ASP A 74 4.36 -4.55 -10.15
C ASP A 74 3.17 -3.62 -9.95
N ARG A 75 3.05 -2.58 -10.80
CA ARG A 75 1.92 -1.67 -10.79
C ARG A 75 0.83 -2.22 -11.71
N ILE A 76 -0.36 -2.38 -11.16
CA ILE A 76 -1.53 -2.91 -11.87
C ILE A 76 -2.32 -1.74 -12.43
N LEU A 77 -2.64 -1.79 -13.73
CA LEU A 77 -3.41 -0.74 -14.39
C LEU A 77 -4.85 -0.73 -13.87
N HIS A 78 -5.38 0.46 -13.61
CA HIS A 78 -6.71 0.64 -13.02
C HIS A 78 -7.85 0.03 -13.84
N PRO A 79 -7.86 0.07 -15.18
CA PRO A 79 -8.96 -0.55 -15.93
C PRO A 79 -9.18 -2.02 -15.57
N SER A 80 -8.14 -2.74 -15.18
CA SER A 80 -8.26 -4.15 -14.76
C SER A 80 -8.99 -4.31 -13.42
N LEU A 81 -9.13 -3.24 -12.63
CA LEU A 81 -9.62 -3.28 -11.25
C LEU A 81 -11.00 -2.67 -11.08
N VAL A 82 -11.43 -1.78 -11.99
CA VAL A 82 -12.59 -0.92 -11.78
C VAL A 82 -13.87 -1.71 -11.54
N ARG A 83 -14.17 -2.73 -12.35
CA ARG A 83 -15.40 -3.48 -12.23
C ARG A 83 -15.50 -4.22 -10.90
N ALA A 84 -14.42 -4.89 -10.52
CA ALA A 84 -14.38 -5.62 -9.25
C ALA A 84 -14.40 -4.66 -8.05
N ALA A 85 -13.73 -3.52 -8.16
CA ALA A 85 -13.71 -2.52 -7.10
C ALA A 85 -15.11 -1.99 -6.78
N TRP A 86 -15.97 -1.84 -7.78
CA TRP A 86 -17.35 -1.38 -7.61
C TRP A 86 -18.16 -2.27 -6.66
N GLN A 87 -17.83 -3.55 -6.58
CA GLN A 87 -18.51 -4.49 -5.68
C GLN A 87 -18.27 -4.17 -4.20
N HIS A 88 -17.20 -3.42 -3.90
CA HIS A 88 -16.84 -3.04 -2.52
C HIS A 88 -17.29 -1.62 -2.17
N ARG A 89 -18.08 -0.95 -3.00
CA ARG A 89 -18.45 0.46 -2.81
C ARG A 89 -19.12 0.77 -1.47
N ASN A 90 -19.76 -0.21 -0.86
CA ASN A 90 -20.44 -0.06 0.43
C ASN A 90 -19.57 -0.51 1.62
N ASN A 91 -18.42 -1.13 1.37
CA ASN A 91 -17.62 -1.77 2.41
C ASN A 91 -16.39 -0.95 2.80
N VAL A 92 -15.76 -0.31 1.82
CA VAL A 92 -14.51 0.44 1.99
C VAL A 92 -14.53 1.68 1.11
N SER A 93 -13.55 2.57 1.31
CA SER A 93 -13.41 3.76 0.47
C SER A 93 -13.10 3.36 -0.98
N ALA A 94 -13.29 4.32 -1.90
CA ALA A 94 -12.98 4.10 -3.31
C ALA A 94 -11.52 3.67 -3.51
N TYR A 95 -10.59 4.33 -2.82
CA TYR A 95 -9.17 4.01 -2.94
C TYR A 95 -8.86 2.62 -2.38
N ASP A 96 -9.36 2.31 -1.18
CA ASP A 96 -9.13 1.00 -0.54
C ASP A 96 -9.70 -0.14 -1.39
N ALA A 97 -10.82 0.07 -2.08
CA ALA A 97 -11.40 -0.94 -2.96
C ALA A 97 -10.42 -1.41 -4.03
N PHE A 98 -9.61 -0.51 -4.58
CA PHE A 98 -8.62 -0.86 -5.60
C PHE A 98 -7.53 -1.77 -5.02
N TYR A 99 -7.08 -1.51 -3.80
CA TYR A 99 -6.09 -2.39 -3.15
C TYR A 99 -6.68 -3.75 -2.82
N VAL A 100 -7.90 -3.77 -2.32
CA VAL A 100 -8.60 -5.03 -1.99
C VAL A 100 -8.74 -5.93 -3.22
N VAL A 101 -9.22 -5.38 -4.35
CA VAL A 101 -9.41 -6.19 -5.55
C VAL A 101 -8.08 -6.56 -6.21
N ALA A 102 -7.07 -5.70 -6.11
CA ALA A 102 -5.73 -6.05 -6.59
C ALA A 102 -5.24 -7.31 -5.86
N ALA A 103 -5.43 -7.39 -4.54
CA ALA A 103 -5.06 -8.56 -3.76
C ALA A 103 -5.85 -9.79 -4.17
N GLY A 104 -7.17 -9.65 -4.32
CA GLY A 104 -8.03 -10.77 -4.72
C GLY A 104 -7.69 -11.33 -6.10
N LEU A 105 -7.52 -10.45 -7.09
CA LEU A 105 -7.21 -10.87 -8.46
C LEU A 105 -5.81 -11.44 -8.61
N SER A 106 -4.89 -11.05 -7.74
CA SER A 106 -3.49 -11.50 -7.78
C SER A 106 -3.21 -12.68 -6.86
N SER A 107 -4.22 -13.19 -6.16
CA SER A 107 -4.04 -14.24 -5.15
C SER A 107 -2.98 -13.85 -4.12
N ALA A 108 -3.06 -12.62 -3.64
CA ALA A 108 -2.09 -12.03 -2.72
C ALA A 108 -2.78 -11.61 -1.42
N SER A 109 -1.99 -11.53 -0.34
CA SER A 109 -2.45 -10.89 0.89
C SER A 109 -2.24 -9.39 0.79
N LEU A 110 -3.09 -8.61 1.43
CA LEU A 110 -2.97 -7.15 1.50
C LEU A 110 -2.23 -6.75 2.77
N LEU A 111 -1.11 -6.06 2.62
CA LEU A 111 -0.36 -5.49 3.74
C LEU A 111 -0.80 -4.05 3.96
N THR A 112 -1.22 -3.73 5.17
CA THR A 112 -1.69 -2.39 5.53
C THR A 112 -1.22 -2.00 6.93
N ALA A 113 -1.09 -0.71 7.17
CA ALA A 113 -0.94 -0.13 8.50
C ALA A 113 -2.26 0.51 8.97
N ASP A 114 -3.32 0.39 8.19
CA ASP A 114 -4.64 0.95 8.46
C ASP A 114 -5.50 -0.07 9.21
N GLY A 115 -5.72 0.17 10.50
CA GLY A 115 -6.53 -0.70 11.34
C GLY A 115 -7.97 -0.86 10.85
N PRO A 116 -8.69 0.21 10.50
CA PRO A 116 -10.04 0.10 9.95
C PRO A 116 -10.14 -0.79 8.72
N LEU A 117 -9.21 -0.68 7.78
CA LEU A 117 -9.17 -1.55 6.60
C LEU A 117 -8.94 -3.00 6.99
N ALA A 118 -8.02 -3.26 7.92
CA ALA A 118 -7.72 -4.61 8.38
C ALA A 118 -8.92 -5.27 9.08
N ARG A 119 -9.85 -4.47 9.64
CA ARG A 119 -11.04 -4.96 10.32
C ARG A 119 -12.30 -4.92 9.46
N ALA A 120 -12.23 -4.45 8.22
CA ALA A 120 -13.39 -4.35 7.36
C ALA A 120 -13.94 -5.74 7.03
N PRO A 121 -15.27 -5.94 7.08
CA PRO A 121 -15.86 -7.24 6.82
C PRO A 121 -16.00 -7.53 5.34
N SER A 122 -16.12 -8.82 5.00
CA SER A 122 -16.53 -9.29 3.66
C SER A 122 -15.61 -8.86 2.52
N LEU A 123 -14.31 -8.78 2.77
CA LEU A 123 -13.36 -8.42 1.71
C LEU A 123 -12.95 -9.60 0.83
N GLY A 124 -13.10 -10.83 1.32
CA GLY A 124 -12.75 -12.03 0.55
C GLY A 124 -11.26 -12.24 0.34
N ILE A 125 -10.41 -11.57 1.11
CA ILE A 125 -8.95 -11.66 1.03
C ILE A 125 -8.35 -11.73 2.43
N VAL A 126 -7.09 -12.09 2.51
CA VAL A 126 -6.32 -12.01 3.75
C VAL A 126 -5.74 -10.60 3.85
N VAL A 127 -6.03 -9.92 4.95
CA VAL A 127 -5.47 -8.60 5.25
C VAL A 127 -4.55 -8.72 6.46
N GLU A 128 -3.30 -8.31 6.30
CA GLU A 128 -2.30 -8.34 7.37
C GLU A 128 -2.01 -6.92 7.82
N ASN A 129 -2.36 -6.64 9.09
CA ASN A 129 -2.06 -5.34 9.69
C ASN A 129 -0.62 -5.38 10.21
N ILE A 130 0.29 -4.65 9.58
CA ILE A 130 1.71 -4.66 9.94
C ILE A 130 1.96 -4.13 11.35
N ARG A 131 1.02 -3.36 11.94
CA ARG A 131 1.16 -2.85 13.31
C ARG A 131 1.03 -3.94 14.37
N LEU A 132 0.42 -5.07 14.01
CA LEU A 132 0.22 -6.20 14.90
C LEU A 132 1.30 -7.28 14.77
N ALA A 133 2.18 -7.11 13.81
CA ALA A 133 3.23 -8.09 13.52
C ALA A 133 4.38 -8.00 14.53
#